data_544f801293747392e96c8f312f318a07
#
_entry.id   544f801293747392e96c8f312f318a07
#
_cell.length_a   1.000
_cell.length_b   1.000
_cell.length_c   1.000
_cell.angle_alpha   90.00
_cell.angle_beta   90.00
_cell.angle_gamma   90.00
#
_symmetry.space_group_name_H-M   'P 1'
#
loop_
_entity.id
_entity.type
_entity.pdbx_description
1 polymer ?
#
loop_
_entity_poly.entity_id
_entity_poly.type
_entity_poly.pdbx_seq_one_letter_code
_entity_poly.pdbx_strand_id
1 'polypeptide(L)'
;MDHLLNDTIEFLEKIGWHYRREEDTNLLALSLRGEKETYPMLIYAKAPFWICIAQLPWEIPDRNRLEVAEYLHRANYGLLLGSFEMDYDNGDVRFRSAMVRENRPMEESILDRYIKTPAAMLDQYAAGIQAIVRDGEIARHALEYSAVHRKGV
;
A
#
# COMPACT_ATOMS: atom_id res chain seq x y z
N MET A 1 13.52 24.73 3.76
CA MET A 1 12.15 24.25 3.98
C MET A 1 12.02 22.82 3.47
N ASP A 2 11.36 21.97 4.20
CA ASP A 2 11.09 20.58 3.78
C ASP A 2 9.72 20.51 3.12
N HIS A 3 9.68 20.70 1.80
CA HIS A 3 8.43 20.70 1.03
C HIS A 3 7.73 19.35 1.07
N LEU A 4 8.48 18.26 0.97
CA LEU A 4 7.86 16.94 0.90
C LEU A 4 7.05 16.63 2.16
N LEU A 5 7.63 16.83 3.31
CA LEU A 5 6.96 16.59 4.58
C LEU A 5 5.85 17.60 4.83
N ASN A 6 6.16 18.89 4.69
CA ASN A 6 5.20 19.95 5.01
C ASN A 6 3.98 19.91 4.09
N ASP A 7 4.17 19.70 2.80
CA ASP A 7 3.05 19.64 1.85
C ASP A 7 2.20 18.39 2.10
N THR A 8 2.82 17.28 2.49
CA THR A 8 2.08 16.07 2.86
C THR A 8 1.22 16.30 4.09
N ILE A 9 1.78 16.92 5.13
CA ILE A 9 1.04 17.25 6.35
C ILE A 9 -0.13 18.18 6.02
N GLU A 10 0.13 19.23 5.28
CA GLU A 10 -0.90 20.20 4.89
C GLU A 10 -2.03 19.52 4.12
N PHE A 11 -1.69 18.62 3.20
CA PHE A 11 -2.69 17.85 2.44
C PHE A 11 -3.55 16.97 3.36
N LEU A 12 -2.92 16.23 4.28
CA LEU A 12 -3.65 15.37 5.22
C LEU A 12 -4.60 16.18 6.11
N GLU A 13 -4.15 17.33 6.58
CA GLU A 13 -4.99 18.22 7.40
C GLU A 13 -6.15 18.78 6.58
N LYS A 14 -5.90 19.16 5.34
CA LYS A 14 -6.92 19.70 4.45
C LYS A 14 -8.05 18.70 4.17
N ILE A 15 -7.73 17.42 3.97
CA ILE A 15 -8.73 16.39 3.75
C ILE A 15 -9.30 15.79 5.04
N GLY A 16 -8.83 16.25 6.20
CA GLY A 16 -9.34 15.84 7.49
C GLY A 16 -8.88 14.46 7.95
N TRP A 17 -7.76 13.96 7.45
CA TRP A 17 -7.23 12.68 7.87
C TRP A 17 -6.32 12.82 9.08
N HIS A 18 -6.55 12.00 10.10
CA HIS A 18 -5.71 11.96 11.29
C HIS A 18 -4.40 11.25 10.99
N TYR A 19 -3.31 11.82 11.49
CA TYR A 19 -1.99 11.23 11.40
C TYR A 19 -1.23 11.47 12.69
N ARG A 20 -0.20 10.66 12.90
CA ARG A 20 0.76 10.85 13.99
C ARG A 20 2.14 11.00 13.38
N ARG A 21 2.82 12.05 13.75
CA ARG A 21 4.22 12.24 13.36
C ARG A 21 5.13 11.67 14.46
N GLU A 22 6.11 10.88 14.07
CA GLU A 22 7.18 10.52 15.00
C GLU A 22 8.12 11.70 15.16
N GLU A 23 8.37 12.07 16.42
CA GLU A 23 9.24 13.22 16.74
C GLU A 23 10.61 13.08 16.06
N ASP A 24 11.09 14.20 15.52
CA ASP A 24 12.40 14.31 14.89
C ASP A 24 12.62 13.36 13.70
N THR A 25 11.55 12.87 13.11
CA THR A 25 11.62 12.03 11.92
C THR A 25 10.79 12.61 10.77
N ASN A 26 10.98 12.01 9.59
CA ASN A 26 10.16 12.31 8.41
C ASN A 26 9.07 11.25 8.18
N LEU A 27 8.64 10.60 9.27
CA LEU A 27 7.65 9.53 9.24
C LEU A 27 6.30 10.01 9.76
N LEU A 28 5.26 9.68 9.00
CA LEU A 28 3.88 9.93 9.37
C LEU A 28 3.15 8.58 9.41
N ALA A 29 2.52 8.28 10.53
CA ALA A 29 1.71 7.08 10.71
C ALA A 29 0.23 7.46 10.66
N LEU A 30 -0.53 6.70 9.90
CA LEU A 30 -1.98 6.89 9.80
C LEU A 30 -2.64 5.55 9.48
N SER A 31 -3.94 5.53 9.33
CA SER A 31 -4.66 4.35 8.89
C SER A 31 -5.80 4.76 7.98
N LEU A 32 -6.16 3.85 7.07
CA LEU A 32 -7.25 4.09 6.11
C LEU A 32 -8.23 2.93 6.17
N ARG A 33 -9.51 3.27 6.35
CA ARG A 33 -10.60 2.29 6.35
C ARG A 33 -10.91 1.87 4.92
N GLY A 34 -10.75 0.56 4.62
CA GLY A 34 -11.23 -0.05 3.40
C GLY A 34 -12.65 -0.60 3.57
N GLU A 35 -13.10 -1.41 2.63
CA GLU A 35 -14.44 -2.01 2.70
C GLU A 35 -14.59 -2.97 3.88
N LYS A 36 -13.58 -3.79 4.14
CA LYS A 36 -13.63 -4.85 5.15
C LYS A 36 -12.67 -4.64 6.30
N GLU A 37 -11.57 -3.98 6.07
CA GLU A 37 -10.48 -3.85 7.04
C GLU A 37 -9.98 -2.42 7.10
N THR A 38 -9.28 -2.11 8.17
CA THR A 38 -8.54 -0.85 8.32
C THR A 38 -7.06 -1.15 8.14
N TYR A 39 -6.42 -0.45 7.21
CA TYR A 39 -5.02 -0.69 6.86
C TYR A 39 -4.13 0.32 7.56
N PRO A 40 -3.17 -0.12 8.40
CA PRO A 40 -2.14 0.80 8.91
C PRO A 40 -1.27 1.27 7.75
N MET A 41 -0.88 2.54 7.81
CA MET A 41 -0.10 3.17 6.76
C MET A 41 1.06 3.94 7.34
N LEU A 42 2.12 4.06 6.54
CA LEU A 42 3.29 4.83 6.87
C LEU A 42 3.72 5.66 5.66
N ILE A 43 3.97 6.94 5.88
CA ILE A 43 4.53 7.82 4.86
C ILE A 43 5.91 8.27 5.30
N TYR A 44 6.90 8.09 4.42
CA TYR A 44 8.23 8.65 4.59
C TYR A 44 8.40 9.77 3.55
N ALA A 45 8.63 10.98 4.03
CA ALA A 45 8.70 12.16 3.15
C ALA A 45 9.98 12.95 3.43
N LYS A 46 11.05 12.55 2.78
CA LYS A 46 12.35 13.24 2.85
C LYS A 46 13.06 13.14 1.50
N ALA A 47 13.32 14.29 0.88
CA ALA A 47 14.01 14.34 -0.40
C ALA A 47 15.30 13.51 -0.36
N PRO A 48 15.64 12.73 -1.39
CA PRO A 48 14.92 12.64 -2.67
C PRO A 48 13.82 11.58 -2.74
N PHE A 49 13.34 11.06 -1.61
CA PHE A 49 12.34 9.98 -1.61
C PHE A 49 11.05 10.40 -0.92
N TRP A 50 9.96 10.01 -1.53
CA TRP A 50 8.64 10.04 -0.92
C TRP A 50 8.02 8.65 -1.07
N ILE A 51 7.63 8.04 0.03
CA ILE A 51 7.16 6.64 0.05
C ILE A 51 5.89 6.56 0.89
N CYS A 52 4.88 5.87 0.37
CA CYS A 52 3.68 5.54 1.14
C CYS A 52 3.49 4.02 1.12
N ILE A 53 3.31 3.45 2.29
CA ILE A 53 3.11 2.02 2.48
C ILE A 53 1.79 1.82 3.21
N ALA A 54 0.96 0.89 2.73
CA ALA A 54 -0.16 0.36 3.48
C ALA A 54 0.10 -1.11 3.76
N GLN A 55 -0.29 -1.59 4.93
CA GLN A 55 -0.01 -2.95 5.36
C GLN A 55 -1.30 -3.72 5.61
N LEU A 56 -1.30 -4.98 5.21
CA LEU A 56 -2.38 -5.91 5.59
C LEU A 56 -2.34 -6.08 7.10
N PRO A 57 -3.48 -5.97 7.82
CA PRO A 57 -3.48 -5.97 9.29
C PRO A 57 -3.28 -7.35 9.92
N TRP A 58 -2.89 -8.36 9.15
CA TRP A 58 -2.61 -9.71 9.65
C TRP A 58 -1.53 -10.37 8.79
N GLU A 59 -0.81 -11.33 9.39
CA GLU A 59 0.30 -12.00 8.73
C GLU A 59 -0.19 -13.24 7.98
N ILE A 60 0.49 -13.55 6.86
CA ILE A 60 0.22 -14.76 6.10
C ILE A 60 0.81 -15.96 6.87
N PRO A 61 0.01 -17.01 7.14
CA PRO A 61 0.54 -18.21 7.77
C PRO A 61 1.68 -18.81 6.95
N ASP A 62 2.65 -19.39 7.62
CA ASP A 62 3.86 -19.94 6.97
C ASP A 62 3.53 -20.88 5.82
N ARG A 63 2.55 -21.77 6.00
CA ARG A 63 2.14 -22.74 4.97
C ARG A 63 1.57 -22.10 3.70
N ASN A 64 1.14 -20.86 3.77
CA ASN A 64 0.51 -20.16 2.63
C ASN A 64 1.42 -19.16 1.95
N ARG A 65 2.63 -18.92 2.49
CA ARG A 65 3.50 -17.83 1.99
C ARG A 65 3.95 -18.02 0.56
N LEU A 66 4.28 -19.25 0.16
CA LEU A 66 4.68 -19.54 -1.22
C LEU A 66 3.56 -19.19 -2.20
N GLU A 67 2.35 -19.64 -1.93
CA GLU A 67 1.22 -19.41 -2.82
C GLU A 67 0.81 -17.94 -2.85
N VAL A 68 0.85 -17.26 -1.69
CA VAL A 68 0.56 -15.82 -1.65
C VAL A 68 1.65 -15.04 -2.38
N ALA A 69 2.93 -15.43 -2.25
CA ALA A 69 4.02 -14.79 -2.98
C ALA A 69 3.80 -14.88 -4.49
N GLU A 70 3.43 -16.05 -5.00
CA GLU A 70 3.09 -16.19 -6.41
C GLU A 70 1.91 -15.31 -6.80
N TYR A 71 0.87 -15.26 -6.00
CA TYR A 71 -0.29 -14.42 -6.21
C TYR A 71 0.10 -12.94 -6.32
N LEU A 72 0.89 -12.44 -5.37
CA LEU A 72 1.33 -11.05 -5.37
C LEU A 72 2.24 -10.75 -6.56
N HIS A 73 3.11 -11.68 -6.91
CA HIS A 73 3.99 -11.52 -8.06
C HIS A 73 3.20 -11.43 -9.37
N ARG A 74 2.18 -12.28 -9.52
CA ARG A 74 1.27 -12.22 -10.68
C ARG A 74 0.48 -10.92 -10.68
N ALA A 75 -0.01 -10.48 -9.52
CA ALA A 75 -0.74 -9.23 -9.38
C ALA A 75 0.12 -8.01 -9.75
N ASN A 76 1.39 -8.03 -9.38
CA ASN A 76 2.32 -6.93 -9.69
C ASN A 76 2.56 -6.74 -11.18
N TYR A 77 2.42 -7.81 -11.96
CA TYR A 77 2.64 -7.71 -13.40
C TYR A 77 1.57 -6.81 -14.02
N GLY A 78 2.00 -5.72 -14.61
CA GLY A 78 1.11 -4.78 -15.26
C GLY A 78 0.53 -3.68 -14.36
N LEU A 79 0.86 -3.62 -13.08
CA LEU A 79 0.45 -2.51 -12.23
C LEU A 79 1.11 -1.21 -12.67
N LEU A 80 0.32 -0.14 -12.72
CA LEU A 80 0.81 1.15 -13.19
C LEU A 80 1.50 1.95 -12.10
N LEU A 81 1.13 1.75 -10.84
CA LEU A 81 1.66 2.53 -9.72
C LEU A 81 1.88 1.62 -8.52
N GLY A 82 3.13 1.53 -8.08
CA GLY A 82 3.48 0.78 -6.89
C GLY A 82 3.54 -0.73 -7.10
N SER A 83 3.71 -1.45 -6.00
CA SER A 83 3.80 -2.91 -6.00
C SER A 83 3.47 -3.52 -4.66
N PHE A 84 3.00 -4.76 -4.69
CA PHE A 84 2.88 -5.59 -3.49
C PHE A 84 4.24 -6.12 -3.08
N GLU A 85 4.43 -6.23 -1.77
CA GLU A 85 5.63 -6.84 -1.18
C GLU A 85 5.20 -7.74 -0.03
N MET A 86 5.97 -8.78 0.21
CA MET A 86 5.77 -9.63 1.39
C MET A 86 7.11 -9.89 2.07
N ASP A 87 7.14 -9.72 3.39
CA ASP A 87 8.26 -10.21 4.18
C ASP A 87 8.07 -11.72 4.36
N TYR A 88 8.93 -12.48 3.72
CA TYR A 88 8.83 -13.93 3.69
C TYR A 88 9.06 -14.57 5.05
N ASP A 89 9.80 -13.90 5.93
CA ASP A 89 10.15 -14.46 7.24
C ASP A 89 9.00 -14.38 8.23
N ASN A 90 8.15 -13.35 8.13
CA ASN A 90 7.04 -13.18 9.06
C ASN A 90 5.64 -13.19 8.39
N GLY A 91 5.59 -13.08 7.06
CA GLY A 91 4.31 -13.09 6.35
C GLY A 91 3.58 -11.75 6.27
N ASP A 92 4.25 -10.65 6.58
CA ASP A 92 3.67 -9.33 6.41
C ASP A 92 3.49 -9.03 4.93
N VAL A 93 2.30 -8.56 4.55
CA VAL A 93 1.99 -8.12 3.19
C VAL A 93 1.75 -6.63 3.21
N ARG A 94 2.36 -5.92 2.28
CA ARG A 94 2.17 -4.49 2.12
C ARG A 94 2.12 -4.08 0.66
N PHE A 95 1.54 -2.92 0.41
CA PHE A 95 1.62 -2.26 -0.89
C PHE A 95 2.40 -0.98 -0.73
N ARG A 96 3.35 -0.75 -1.60
CA ARG A 96 4.20 0.45 -1.56
C ARG A 96 4.05 1.25 -2.84
N SER A 97 3.78 2.56 -2.69
CA SER A 97 3.93 3.55 -3.75
C SER A 97 5.11 4.45 -3.39
N ALA A 98 5.98 4.72 -4.35
CA ALA A 98 7.19 5.50 -4.08
C ALA A 98 7.53 6.37 -5.28
N MET A 99 8.15 7.50 -5.01
CA MET A 99 8.65 8.38 -6.06
C MET A 99 9.97 8.99 -5.65
N VAL A 100 10.82 9.27 -6.63
CA VAL A 100 11.98 10.12 -6.46
C VAL A 100 11.51 11.55 -6.68
N ARG A 101 11.72 12.41 -5.69
CA ARG A 101 11.25 13.78 -5.75
C ARG A 101 12.24 14.73 -5.10
N GLU A 102 12.64 15.75 -5.83
CA GLU A 102 13.46 16.80 -5.27
C GLU A 102 12.65 17.61 -4.24
N ASN A 103 13.34 18.33 -3.37
CA ASN A 103 12.71 19.16 -2.36
C ASN A 103 12.10 20.42 -3.01
N ARG A 104 10.90 20.27 -3.53
CA ARG A 104 10.11 21.34 -4.15
C ARG A 104 8.62 21.09 -3.88
N PRO A 105 7.77 22.10 -4.09
CA PRO A 105 6.34 21.96 -3.84
C PRO A 105 5.72 20.75 -4.55
N MET A 106 4.78 20.10 -3.87
CA MET A 106 4.08 18.91 -4.36
C MET A 106 2.64 19.25 -4.71
N GLU A 107 2.18 18.77 -5.86
CA GLU A 107 0.80 18.93 -6.29
C GLU A 107 -0.13 18.02 -5.48
N GLU A 108 -1.27 18.56 -5.08
CA GLU A 108 -2.27 17.79 -4.31
C GLU A 108 -2.77 16.56 -5.05
N SER A 109 -2.91 16.63 -6.38
CA SER A 109 -3.35 15.49 -7.17
C SER A 109 -2.38 14.32 -7.12
N ILE A 110 -1.08 14.60 -7.03
CA ILE A 110 -0.05 13.58 -6.88
C ILE A 110 -0.12 12.98 -5.48
N LEU A 111 -0.19 13.82 -4.44
CA LEU A 111 -0.32 13.35 -3.06
C LEU A 111 -1.56 12.48 -2.89
N ASP A 112 -2.70 12.94 -3.40
CA ASP A 112 -3.95 12.19 -3.32
C ASP A 112 -3.80 10.78 -3.90
N ARG A 113 -3.24 10.68 -5.08
CA ARG A 113 -3.07 9.40 -5.76
C ARG A 113 -2.10 8.47 -5.03
N TYR A 114 -0.93 8.99 -4.64
CA TYR A 114 0.10 8.17 -4.00
C TYR A 114 -0.26 7.75 -2.58
N ILE A 115 -1.06 8.55 -1.87
CA ILE A 115 -1.51 8.21 -0.51
C ILE A 115 -2.66 7.22 -0.53
N LYS A 116 -3.61 7.36 -1.45
CA LYS A 116 -4.80 6.50 -1.48
C LYS A 116 -4.57 5.14 -2.14
N THR A 117 -3.65 5.06 -3.09
CA THR A 117 -3.44 3.84 -3.87
C THR A 117 -3.04 2.62 -3.03
N PRO A 118 -2.08 2.70 -2.08
CA PRO A 118 -1.67 1.50 -1.36
C PRO A 118 -2.81 0.76 -0.64
N ALA A 119 -3.61 1.46 0.13
CA ALA A 119 -4.73 0.83 0.83
C ALA A 119 -5.82 0.35 -0.14
N ALA A 120 -6.10 1.11 -1.20
CA ALA A 120 -7.07 0.71 -2.21
C ALA A 120 -6.66 -0.59 -2.92
N MET A 121 -5.36 -0.74 -3.19
CA MET A 121 -4.84 -1.96 -3.83
C MET A 121 -4.91 -3.16 -2.89
N LEU A 122 -4.57 -2.99 -1.62
CA LEU A 122 -4.75 -4.05 -0.64
C LEU A 122 -6.21 -4.46 -0.53
N ASP A 123 -7.11 -3.50 -0.49
CA ASP A 123 -8.54 -3.75 -0.38
C ASP A 123 -9.06 -4.52 -1.60
N GLN A 124 -8.62 -4.16 -2.78
CA GLN A 124 -9.00 -4.81 -4.03
C GLN A 124 -8.51 -6.27 -4.11
N TYR A 125 -7.29 -6.53 -3.65
CA TYR A 125 -6.67 -7.85 -3.76
C TYR A 125 -6.84 -8.73 -2.51
N ALA A 126 -7.41 -8.21 -1.44
CA ALA A 126 -7.59 -8.94 -0.19
C ALA A 126 -8.40 -10.23 -0.36
N ALA A 127 -9.45 -10.20 -1.18
CA ALA A 127 -10.29 -11.38 -1.41
C ALA A 127 -9.50 -12.56 -1.97
N GLY A 128 -8.57 -12.30 -2.90
CA GLY A 128 -7.70 -13.35 -3.43
C GLY A 128 -6.76 -13.94 -2.39
N ILE A 129 -6.17 -13.08 -1.56
CA ILE A 129 -5.33 -13.53 -0.46
C ILE A 129 -6.14 -14.39 0.51
N GLN A 130 -7.36 -13.98 0.87
CA GLN A 130 -8.26 -14.74 1.73
C GLN A 130 -8.60 -16.10 1.13
N ALA A 131 -8.85 -16.16 -0.17
CA ALA A 131 -9.18 -17.42 -0.84
C ALA A 131 -8.00 -18.42 -0.74
N ILE A 132 -6.78 -17.94 -0.87
CA ILE A 132 -5.59 -18.79 -0.71
C ILE A 132 -5.46 -19.29 0.72
N VAL A 133 -5.57 -18.38 1.69
CA VAL A 133 -5.32 -18.71 3.10
C VAL A 133 -6.45 -19.58 3.70
N ARG A 134 -7.69 -19.25 3.39
CA ARG A 134 -8.86 -19.94 3.98
C ARG A 134 -9.29 -21.17 3.20
N ASP A 135 -9.27 -21.09 1.88
CA ASP A 135 -9.88 -22.11 1.03
C ASP A 135 -8.85 -22.95 0.28
N GLY A 136 -7.56 -22.65 0.44
CA GLY A 136 -6.50 -23.37 -0.26
C GLY A 136 -6.48 -23.14 -1.75
N GLU A 137 -7.00 -21.99 -2.21
CA GLU A 137 -7.02 -21.65 -3.63
C GLU A 137 -5.61 -21.48 -4.16
N ILE A 138 -5.39 -21.78 -5.45
CA ILE A 138 -4.10 -21.53 -6.09
C ILE A 138 -4.01 -20.09 -6.59
N ALA A 139 -2.79 -19.57 -6.62
CA ALA A 139 -2.53 -18.16 -6.93
C ALA A 139 -3.19 -17.71 -8.24
N ARG A 140 -3.04 -18.49 -9.29
CA ARG A 140 -3.59 -18.14 -10.60
C ARG A 140 -5.11 -17.97 -10.59
N HIS A 141 -5.83 -18.84 -9.86
CA HIS A 141 -7.28 -18.76 -9.75
C HIS A 141 -7.71 -17.65 -8.79
N ALA A 142 -6.91 -17.41 -7.75
CA ALA A 142 -7.21 -16.35 -6.78
C ALA A 142 -7.26 -14.97 -7.43
N LEU A 143 -6.52 -14.74 -8.49
CA LEU A 143 -6.56 -13.47 -9.24
C LEU A 143 -7.94 -13.15 -9.82
N GLU A 144 -8.79 -14.15 -10.03
CA GLU A 144 -10.14 -13.94 -10.56
C GLU A 144 -11.02 -13.16 -9.57
N TYR A 145 -10.69 -13.19 -8.28
CA TYR A 145 -11.37 -12.39 -7.26
C TYR A 145 -11.08 -10.89 -7.39
N SER A 146 -10.08 -10.53 -8.19
CA SER A 146 -9.69 -9.13 -8.44
C SER A 146 -9.92 -8.79 -9.90
N ALA A 147 -11.16 -8.91 -10.35
CA ALA A 147 -11.53 -8.78 -11.77
C ALA A 147 -11.07 -7.45 -12.42
N VAL A 148 -10.98 -6.37 -11.64
CA VAL A 148 -10.57 -5.05 -12.13
C VAL A 148 -9.12 -5.07 -12.63
N HIS A 149 -8.26 -5.92 -12.05
CA HIS A 149 -6.86 -6.05 -12.48
C HIS A 149 -6.73 -6.37 -13.97
N ARG A 150 -7.59 -7.24 -14.49
CA ARG A 150 -7.55 -7.67 -15.88
C ARG A 150 -7.98 -6.59 -16.86
N LYS A 151 -8.77 -5.63 -16.41
CA LYS A 151 -9.32 -4.56 -17.24
C LYS A 151 -8.45 -3.31 -17.23
N GLY A 152 -7.57 -3.17 -16.26
CA GLY A 152 -6.74 -1.99 -16.10
C GLY A 152 -5.44 -1.99 -16.89
N VAL A 153 -5.12 -3.07 -17.55
CA VAL A 153 -3.84 -3.23 -18.25
C VAL A 153 -4.05 -3.69 -19.69
#